data_57510e81a8f01fa859d7c3cfac029119
#
_entry.id   57510e81a8f01fa859d7c3cfac029119
#
_cell.length_a   1.000
_cell.length_b   1.000
_cell.length_c   1.000
_cell.angle_alpha   90.00
_cell.angle_beta   90.00
_cell.angle_gamma   90.00
#
_symmetry.space_group_name_H-M   'P 1'
#
loop_
_entity.id
_entity.type
_entity.pdbx_description
1 polymer ?
#
loop_
_entity_poly.entity_id
_entity_poly.type
_entity_poly.pdbx_seq_one_letter_code
_entity_poly.pdbx_strand_id
1 'polypeptide(L)'
;RDDSDTVWIVAPENILYNKQQLEEIVHFKEQYYDGFIEMVDEEMWDAYDAQENKLGYEVRRSMAKSMPDGVYHVVVMIYTVTKDGKVLITQRSRNKTNPLKWEVTGGSIIAGESSNEGASRELYEETGLLCKPEELITLYEYTDHNKHCIYHGYINLCDKEERITLQPGETMDYMYVPYDEFFE
;
A
#
# COMPACT_ATOMS: atom_id res chain seq x y z
N ARG A 1 26.89 6.83 30.35
CA ARG A 1 26.10 6.80 29.13
C ARG A 1 25.06 7.87 29.25
N ASP A 2 24.88 8.65 28.23
CA ASP A 2 23.96 9.77 28.21
C ASP A 2 22.52 9.26 28.32
N ASP A 3 21.73 9.81 29.23
CA ASP A 3 20.31 9.45 29.41
C ASP A 3 19.45 9.79 28.18
N SER A 4 20.04 10.45 27.19
CA SER A 4 19.39 10.71 25.90
C SER A 4 18.91 9.43 25.23
N ASP A 5 19.57 8.30 25.46
CA ASP A 5 19.24 7.02 24.83
C ASP A 5 17.90 6.41 25.27
N THR A 6 17.27 6.95 26.29
CA THR A 6 15.99 6.43 26.83
C THR A 6 14.78 7.26 26.46
N VAL A 7 14.98 8.47 25.92
CA VAL A 7 13.90 9.44 25.71
C VAL A 7 13.01 9.08 24.53
N TRP A 8 13.56 8.49 23.52
CA TRP A 8 12.86 8.14 22.30
C TRP A 8 12.14 6.80 22.32
N ILE A 9 12.30 6.07 23.34
CA ILE A 9 11.50 4.86 23.57
C ILE A 9 10.05 5.23 23.91
N VAL A 10 9.77 6.51 24.09
CA VAL A 10 8.53 6.99 24.66
C VAL A 10 7.62 7.58 23.61
N ALA A 11 6.44 7.04 23.48
CA ALA A 11 5.22 7.55 22.87
C ALA A 11 5.44 8.49 21.65
N PRO A 12 5.57 7.95 20.44
CA PRO A 12 5.85 8.72 19.23
C PRO A 12 4.77 9.75 18.90
N GLU A 13 3.53 9.53 19.29
CA GLU A 13 2.40 10.39 18.99
C GLU A 13 2.47 11.80 19.61
N ASN A 14 3.36 12.00 20.58
CA ASN A 14 3.51 13.28 21.30
C ASN A 14 4.89 13.93 21.15
N ILE A 15 5.77 13.38 20.32
CA ILE A 15 7.14 13.85 20.19
C ILE A 15 7.40 14.34 18.75
N LEU A 16 7.70 15.63 18.62
CA LEU A 16 8.17 16.20 17.36
C LEU A 16 9.69 16.09 17.31
N TYR A 17 10.21 15.22 16.46
CA TYR A 17 11.63 15.07 16.22
C TYR A 17 12.12 16.08 15.19
N ASN A 18 13.26 16.72 15.44
CA ASN A 18 13.97 17.45 14.39
C ASN A 18 14.80 16.46 13.54
N LYS A 19 15.32 16.95 12.41
CA LYS A 19 16.09 16.11 11.47
C LYS A 19 17.27 15.40 12.13
N GLN A 20 18.02 16.08 13.01
CA GLN A 20 19.17 15.52 13.70
C GLN A 20 18.74 14.39 14.66
N GLN A 21 17.66 14.57 15.40
CA GLN A 21 17.11 13.56 16.30
C GLN A 21 16.64 12.32 15.52
N LEU A 22 16.05 12.51 14.33
CA LEU A 22 15.66 11.38 13.46
C LEU A 22 16.88 10.62 12.94
N GLU A 23 17.95 11.31 12.56
CA GLU A 23 19.22 10.68 12.16
C GLU A 23 19.85 9.86 13.30
N GLU A 24 19.80 10.38 14.53
CA GLU A 24 20.28 9.67 15.72
C GLU A 24 19.43 8.42 16.02
N ILE A 25 18.11 8.51 15.87
CA ILE A 25 17.17 7.37 16.01
C ILE A 25 17.46 6.29 14.97
N VAL A 26 17.65 6.67 13.72
CA VAL A 26 18.00 5.75 12.63
C VAL A 26 19.32 5.02 12.95
N HIS A 27 20.34 5.75 13.38
CA HIS A 27 21.61 5.14 13.76
C HIS A 27 21.50 4.20 14.96
N PHE A 28 20.70 4.56 15.96
CA PHE A 28 20.41 3.71 17.11
C PHE A 28 19.70 2.41 16.68
N LYS A 29 18.73 2.46 15.75
CA LYS A 29 18.05 1.29 15.20
C LYS A 29 19.02 0.32 14.54
N GLU A 30 19.83 0.79 13.62
CA GLU A 30 20.79 -0.04 12.91
C GLU A 30 21.72 -0.81 13.86
N GLN A 31 21.95 -0.26 15.04
CA GLN A 31 22.85 -0.82 16.04
C GLN A 31 22.17 -1.72 17.08
N TYR A 32 20.90 -1.45 17.44
CA TYR A 32 20.30 -2.03 18.65
C TYR A 32 18.89 -2.60 18.51
N TYR A 33 18.08 -2.19 17.48
CA TYR A 33 16.68 -2.57 17.44
C TYR A 33 16.06 -2.49 16.03
N ASP A 34 15.85 -3.62 15.39
CA ASP A 34 15.38 -3.71 14.01
C ASP A 34 13.94 -3.23 13.76
N GLY A 35 13.08 -3.23 14.76
CA GLY A 35 11.67 -2.82 14.61
C GLY A 35 11.39 -1.35 14.87
N PHE A 36 12.39 -0.58 15.28
CA PHE A 36 12.15 0.77 15.79
C PHE A 36 11.78 1.81 14.71
N ILE A 37 12.34 1.68 13.51
CA ILE A 37 12.05 2.61 12.40
C ILE A 37 10.68 2.35 11.77
N GLU A 38 10.18 1.12 11.82
CA GLU A 38 8.84 0.81 11.32
C GLU A 38 7.75 1.64 12.02
N MET A 39 8.04 2.11 13.24
CA MET A 39 7.12 2.97 14.00
C MET A 39 7.20 4.45 13.63
N VAL A 40 8.31 4.91 13.00
CA VAL A 40 8.53 6.31 12.62
C VAL A 40 8.05 6.57 11.19
N ASP A 41 8.18 5.55 10.31
CA ASP A 41 7.77 5.59 8.90
C ASP A 41 6.47 4.81 8.66
N GLU A 42 5.65 4.60 9.69
CA GLU A 42 4.43 3.84 9.54
C GLU A 42 3.43 4.58 8.67
N GLU A 43 2.98 3.89 7.64
CA GLU A 43 1.95 4.36 6.73
C GLU A 43 0.64 4.63 7.47
N MET A 44 0.10 5.83 7.26
CA MET A 44 -1.15 6.29 7.85
C MET A 44 -2.25 6.26 6.80
N TRP A 45 -3.44 5.84 7.22
CA TRP A 45 -4.64 5.76 6.39
C TRP A 45 -5.75 6.62 6.96
N ASP A 46 -6.51 7.31 6.12
CA ASP A 46 -7.77 7.90 6.54
C ASP A 46 -8.73 6.81 7.04
N ALA A 47 -9.38 7.05 8.17
CA ALA A 47 -10.43 6.18 8.68
C ALA A 47 -11.77 6.50 8.02
N TYR A 48 -12.51 5.46 7.62
CA TYR A 48 -13.83 5.56 6.99
C TYR A 48 -14.87 4.75 7.74
N ASP A 49 -16.14 5.09 7.59
CA ASP A 49 -17.26 4.20 7.92
C ASP A 49 -17.55 3.21 6.76
N ALA A 50 -18.52 2.31 6.95
CA ALA A 50 -18.90 1.32 5.94
C ALA A 50 -19.54 1.90 4.68
N GLN A 51 -19.94 3.17 4.69
CA GLN A 51 -20.47 3.94 3.58
C GLN A 51 -19.45 4.87 2.95
N GLU A 52 -18.18 4.66 3.28
CA GLU A 52 -17.05 5.44 2.79
C GLU A 52 -17.08 6.94 3.17
N ASN A 53 -17.69 7.28 4.27
CA ASN A 53 -17.56 8.63 4.83
C ASN A 53 -16.29 8.69 5.70
N LYS A 54 -15.43 9.70 5.48
CA LYS A 54 -14.27 9.95 6.32
C LYS A 54 -14.70 10.22 7.76
N LEU A 55 -14.07 9.53 8.72
CA LEU A 55 -14.35 9.72 10.15
C LEU A 55 -13.57 10.88 10.78
N GLY A 56 -12.67 11.52 10.02
CA GLY A 56 -11.94 12.71 10.44
C GLY A 56 -10.70 12.41 11.32
N TYR A 57 -10.24 11.18 11.32
CA TYR A 57 -8.97 10.77 11.93
C TYR A 57 -8.28 9.71 11.09
N GLU A 58 -7.01 9.46 11.40
CA GLU A 58 -6.18 8.50 10.69
C GLU A 58 -5.93 7.25 11.55
N VAL A 59 -5.67 6.13 10.89
CA VAL A 59 -5.30 4.85 11.50
C VAL A 59 -3.96 4.39 10.95
N ARG A 60 -3.21 3.64 11.74
CA ARG A 60 -1.91 3.11 11.35
C ARG A 60 -2.05 1.80 10.59
N ARG A 61 -1.17 1.56 9.62
CA ARG A 61 -1.10 0.28 8.89
C ARG A 61 -0.95 -0.94 9.82
N SER A 62 -0.23 -0.82 10.93
CA SER A 62 -0.12 -1.89 11.94
C SER A 62 -1.47 -2.30 12.54
N MET A 63 -2.48 -1.43 12.49
CA MET A 63 -3.84 -1.71 12.97
C MET A 63 -4.68 -2.53 11.96
N ALA A 64 -4.21 -2.80 10.74
CA ALA A 64 -4.97 -3.50 9.70
C ALA A 64 -5.65 -4.80 10.17
N LYS A 65 -5.03 -5.54 11.09
CA LYS A 65 -5.57 -6.80 11.66
C LYS A 65 -6.40 -6.61 12.92
N SER A 66 -6.51 -5.41 13.44
CA SER A 66 -7.18 -5.05 14.69
C SER A 66 -7.99 -3.77 14.56
N MET A 67 -8.51 -3.50 13.37
CA MET A 67 -9.37 -2.34 13.13
C MET A 67 -10.58 -2.39 14.08
N PRO A 68 -10.95 -1.25 14.68
CA PRO A 68 -12.18 -1.17 15.48
C PRO A 68 -13.42 -1.48 14.64
N ASP A 69 -14.47 -1.97 15.30
CA ASP A 69 -15.76 -2.19 14.64
C ASP A 69 -16.28 -0.89 14.01
N GLY A 70 -16.73 -1.00 12.77
CA GLY A 70 -17.25 0.15 12.01
C GLY A 70 -16.19 1.09 11.43
N VAL A 71 -14.90 0.78 11.59
CA VAL A 71 -13.79 1.52 10.99
C VAL A 71 -13.20 0.75 9.84
N TYR A 72 -12.99 1.42 8.72
CA TYR A 72 -12.48 0.85 7.47
C TYR A 72 -11.36 1.71 6.91
N HIS A 73 -10.55 1.13 6.03
CA HIS A 73 -9.62 1.85 5.16
C HIS A 73 -9.84 1.45 3.70
N VAL A 74 -9.39 2.28 2.77
CA VAL A 74 -9.56 2.03 1.34
C VAL A 74 -8.35 1.27 0.80
N VAL A 75 -8.64 0.26 -0.02
CA VAL A 75 -7.66 -0.56 -0.74
C VAL A 75 -7.97 -0.48 -2.23
N VAL A 76 -6.95 -0.21 -3.03
CA VAL A 76 -7.08 -0.15 -4.48
C VAL A 76 -6.53 -1.41 -5.14
N MET A 77 -7.19 -1.85 -6.21
CA MET A 77 -6.79 -2.98 -7.04
C MET A 77 -6.76 -2.52 -8.50
N ILE A 78 -5.62 -2.66 -9.17
CA ILE A 78 -5.41 -2.15 -10.52
C ILE A 78 -5.18 -3.31 -11.49
N TYR A 79 -6.11 -3.46 -12.42
CA TYR A 79 -6.06 -4.43 -13.51
C TYR A 79 -5.44 -3.76 -14.73
N THR A 80 -4.13 -3.94 -14.94
CA THR A 80 -3.48 -3.47 -16.17
C THR A 80 -3.78 -4.43 -17.31
N VAL A 81 -4.55 -3.96 -18.27
CA VAL A 81 -5.06 -4.75 -19.40
C VAL A 81 -4.53 -4.19 -20.70
N THR A 82 -4.01 -5.06 -21.55
CA THR A 82 -3.55 -4.69 -22.89
C THR A 82 -4.67 -4.78 -23.91
N LYS A 83 -4.57 -4.03 -25.02
CA LYS A 83 -5.57 -4.07 -26.12
C LYS A 83 -5.70 -5.43 -26.80
N ASP A 84 -4.66 -6.27 -26.72
CA ASP A 84 -4.69 -7.65 -27.23
C ASP A 84 -5.23 -8.67 -26.20
N GLY A 85 -5.79 -8.19 -25.07
CA GLY A 85 -6.53 -9.01 -24.12
C GLY A 85 -5.68 -9.77 -23.11
N LYS A 86 -4.57 -9.19 -22.67
CA LYS A 86 -3.75 -9.75 -21.58
C LYS A 86 -3.85 -8.92 -20.32
N VAL A 87 -3.71 -9.56 -19.18
CA VAL A 87 -3.72 -8.95 -17.84
C VAL A 87 -2.33 -9.08 -17.23
N LEU A 88 -1.79 -7.98 -16.72
CA LEU A 88 -0.56 -7.99 -15.92
C LEU A 88 -0.85 -8.55 -14.53
N ILE A 89 -0.07 -9.53 -14.12
CA ILE A 89 -0.02 -10.02 -12.74
C ILE A 89 1.43 -9.97 -12.23
N THR A 90 1.56 -9.69 -10.94
CA THR A 90 2.84 -9.65 -10.23
C THR A 90 2.91 -10.75 -9.18
N GLN A 91 4.11 -11.23 -8.90
CA GLN A 91 4.33 -12.23 -7.85
C GLN A 91 4.82 -11.57 -6.58
N ARG A 92 4.11 -11.81 -5.48
CA ARG A 92 4.46 -11.31 -4.15
C ARG A 92 5.82 -11.81 -3.69
N SER A 93 6.59 -10.92 -3.12
CA SER A 93 7.89 -11.24 -2.53
C SER A 93 7.78 -12.25 -1.39
N ARG A 94 8.88 -12.96 -1.11
CA ARG A 94 8.98 -13.97 -0.05
C ARG A 94 8.74 -13.43 1.36
N ASN A 95 8.96 -12.14 1.56
CA ASN A 95 8.86 -11.47 2.87
C ASN A 95 7.48 -10.89 3.15
N LYS A 96 6.56 -10.94 2.19
CA LYS A 96 5.19 -10.43 2.34
C LYS A 96 4.22 -11.45 2.94
N THR A 97 3.09 -10.96 3.41
CA THR A 97 1.93 -11.81 3.73
C THR A 97 1.47 -12.56 2.48
N ASN A 98 1.17 -13.85 2.57
CA ASN A 98 0.85 -14.72 1.43
C ASN A 98 1.94 -14.72 0.35
N PRO A 99 3.19 -15.12 0.68
CA PRO A 99 4.32 -15.02 -0.23
C PRO A 99 4.13 -15.89 -1.49
N LEU A 100 4.77 -15.47 -2.59
CA LEU A 100 4.82 -16.17 -3.87
C LEU A 100 3.48 -16.33 -4.60
N LYS A 101 2.41 -15.75 -4.09
CA LYS A 101 1.13 -15.72 -4.80
C LYS A 101 1.17 -14.68 -5.92
N TRP A 102 0.45 -14.98 -6.98
CA TRP A 102 0.20 -14.05 -8.07
C TRP A 102 -1.01 -13.18 -7.74
N GLU A 103 -0.92 -11.91 -8.06
CA GLU A 103 -1.98 -10.93 -7.81
C GLU A 103 -1.93 -9.81 -8.85
N VAL A 104 -3.00 -9.05 -8.96
CA VAL A 104 -2.96 -7.75 -9.65
C VAL A 104 -2.31 -6.72 -8.73
N THR A 105 -1.78 -5.64 -9.28
CA THR A 105 -1.21 -4.53 -8.51
C THR A 105 -2.25 -3.95 -7.56
N GLY A 106 -1.83 -3.60 -6.35
CA GLY A 106 -2.75 -2.97 -5.40
C GLY A 106 -2.15 -2.75 -4.02
N GLY A 107 -2.77 -1.83 -3.30
CA GLY A 107 -2.35 -1.48 -1.95
C GLY A 107 -3.36 -0.58 -1.26
N SER A 108 -3.01 -0.12 -0.06
CA SER A 108 -3.85 0.82 0.68
C SER A 108 -3.55 2.26 0.25
N ILE A 109 -4.58 3.10 0.14
CA ILE A 109 -4.36 4.53 -0.06
C ILE A 109 -3.84 5.14 1.24
N ILE A 110 -2.91 6.06 1.14
CA ILE A 110 -2.39 6.79 2.31
C ILE A 110 -3.30 7.96 2.67
N ALA A 111 -3.18 8.45 3.90
CA ALA A 111 -3.99 9.56 4.39
C ALA A 111 -3.87 10.79 3.49
N GLY A 112 -5.01 11.36 3.12
CA GLY A 112 -5.10 12.53 2.24
C GLY A 112 -5.19 12.22 0.75
N GLU A 113 -4.87 11.01 0.29
CA GLU A 113 -5.05 10.62 -1.11
C GLU A 113 -6.53 10.36 -1.46
N SER A 114 -6.91 10.63 -2.69
CA SER A 114 -8.07 9.98 -3.30
C SER A 114 -7.73 8.56 -3.76
N SER A 115 -8.73 7.71 -3.96
CA SER A 115 -8.48 6.33 -4.39
C SER A 115 -7.80 6.25 -5.77
N ASN A 116 -8.09 7.16 -6.69
CA ASN A 116 -7.41 7.24 -8.00
C ASN A 116 -5.93 7.64 -7.86
N GLU A 117 -5.61 8.59 -6.98
CA GLU A 117 -4.22 8.98 -6.72
C GLU A 117 -3.44 7.83 -6.09
N GLY A 118 -4.01 7.16 -5.08
CA GLY A 118 -3.43 5.97 -4.48
C GLY A 118 -3.23 4.83 -5.49
N ALA A 119 -4.21 4.58 -6.36
CA ALA A 119 -4.10 3.57 -7.41
C ALA A 119 -2.96 3.90 -8.41
N SER A 120 -2.84 5.18 -8.81
CA SER A 120 -1.76 5.62 -9.70
C SER A 120 -0.38 5.47 -9.05
N ARG A 121 -0.25 5.81 -7.76
CA ARG A 121 0.97 5.64 -6.96
C ARG A 121 1.36 4.17 -6.84
N GLU A 122 0.44 3.30 -6.38
CA GLU A 122 0.69 1.86 -6.22
C GLU A 122 1.10 1.20 -7.55
N LEU A 123 0.42 1.55 -8.66
CA LEU A 123 0.78 1.07 -9.98
C LEU A 123 2.23 1.43 -10.33
N TYR A 124 2.61 2.68 -10.09
CA TYR A 124 3.98 3.13 -10.36
C TYR A 124 5.01 2.47 -9.43
N GLU A 125 4.75 2.41 -8.14
CA GLU A 125 5.67 1.84 -7.15
C GLU A 125 5.95 0.36 -7.40
N GLU A 126 4.92 -0.44 -7.64
CA GLU A 126 5.07 -1.89 -7.83
C GLU A 126 5.55 -2.30 -9.22
N THR A 127 5.23 -1.50 -10.25
CA THR A 127 5.45 -1.91 -11.66
C THR A 127 6.27 -0.94 -12.50
N GLY A 128 6.45 0.30 -12.05
CA GLY A 128 7.06 1.37 -12.83
C GLY A 128 6.17 1.94 -13.94
N LEU A 129 4.92 1.47 -14.06
CA LEU A 129 3.98 1.98 -15.05
C LEU A 129 3.40 3.32 -14.63
N LEU A 130 3.41 4.28 -15.54
CA LEU A 130 2.81 5.59 -15.33
C LEU A 130 1.38 5.61 -15.92
N CYS A 131 0.43 5.93 -15.06
CA CYS A 131 -0.95 6.19 -15.44
C CYS A 131 -1.43 7.41 -14.64
N LYS A 132 -2.07 8.37 -15.27
CA LYS A 132 -2.64 9.49 -14.52
C LYS A 132 -3.92 9.05 -13.80
N PRO A 133 -4.21 9.60 -12.60
CA PRO A 133 -5.42 9.25 -11.85
C PRO A 133 -6.70 9.34 -12.67
N GLU A 134 -6.83 10.34 -13.53
CA GLU A 134 -7.99 10.56 -14.40
C GLU A 134 -8.09 9.59 -15.61
N GLU A 135 -7.03 8.84 -15.91
CA GLU A 135 -6.99 7.83 -16.98
C GLU A 135 -7.44 6.45 -16.50
N LEU A 136 -7.49 6.24 -15.18
CA LEU A 136 -7.98 5.00 -14.58
C LEU A 136 -9.49 4.88 -14.75
N ILE A 137 -9.93 3.71 -15.20
CA ILE A 137 -11.35 3.40 -15.40
C ILE A 137 -11.87 2.63 -14.18
N THR A 138 -12.85 3.18 -13.48
CA THR A 138 -13.48 2.49 -12.33
C THR A 138 -14.15 1.20 -12.79
N LEU A 139 -13.84 0.10 -12.12
CA LEU A 139 -14.38 -1.22 -12.40
C LEU A 139 -15.43 -1.65 -11.35
N TYR A 140 -15.12 -1.50 -10.07
CA TYR A 140 -16.01 -1.82 -8.97
C TYR A 140 -15.62 -1.06 -7.69
N GLU A 141 -16.58 -1.01 -6.77
CA GLU A 141 -16.39 -0.61 -5.38
C GLU A 141 -17.18 -1.56 -4.50
N TYR A 142 -16.58 -2.08 -3.42
CA TYR A 142 -17.31 -2.88 -2.45
C TYR A 142 -16.65 -2.86 -1.07
N THR A 143 -17.44 -3.05 -0.02
CA THR A 143 -16.98 -3.10 1.37
C THR A 143 -16.89 -4.55 1.85
N ASP A 144 -15.69 -4.95 2.29
CA ASP A 144 -15.45 -6.22 3.00
C ASP A 144 -15.49 -5.97 4.51
N HIS A 145 -16.61 -6.29 5.13
CA HIS A 145 -16.81 -6.10 6.56
C HIS A 145 -15.91 -6.98 7.43
N ASN A 146 -15.47 -8.13 6.93
CA ASN A 146 -14.60 -9.04 7.69
C ASN A 146 -13.14 -8.55 7.71
N LYS A 147 -12.72 -7.87 6.65
CA LYS A 147 -11.36 -7.32 6.55
C LYS A 147 -11.27 -5.85 6.93
N HIS A 148 -12.40 -5.21 7.20
CA HIS A 148 -12.47 -3.76 7.43
C HIS A 148 -11.87 -2.94 6.27
N CYS A 149 -12.12 -3.38 5.02
CA CYS A 149 -11.60 -2.77 3.81
C CYS A 149 -12.72 -2.33 2.89
N ILE A 150 -12.55 -1.17 2.27
CA ILE A 150 -13.35 -0.71 1.13
C ILE A 150 -12.45 -0.88 -0.10
N TYR A 151 -12.85 -1.73 -1.03
CA TYR A 151 -12.07 -2.04 -2.23
C TYR A 151 -12.55 -1.22 -3.41
N HIS A 152 -11.62 -0.52 -4.07
CA HIS A 152 -11.82 0.15 -5.35
C HIS A 152 -11.01 -0.55 -6.42
N GLY A 153 -11.69 -1.13 -7.41
CA GLY A 153 -11.07 -1.75 -8.57
C GLY A 153 -10.98 -0.80 -9.74
N TYR A 154 -9.82 -0.75 -10.38
CA TYR A 154 -9.54 0.09 -11.54
C TYR A 154 -8.96 -0.71 -12.70
N ILE A 155 -9.25 -0.27 -13.92
CA ILE A 155 -8.57 -0.73 -15.13
C ILE A 155 -7.56 0.35 -15.55
N ASN A 156 -6.31 -0.05 -15.71
CA ASN A 156 -5.29 0.67 -16.47
C ASN A 156 -5.20 0.04 -17.85
N LEU A 157 -5.59 0.77 -18.90
CA LEU A 157 -5.61 0.25 -20.27
C LEU A 157 -4.31 0.62 -21.00
N CYS A 158 -3.54 -0.40 -21.41
CA CYS A 158 -2.31 -0.26 -22.16
C CYS A 158 -2.49 -0.67 -23.61
N ASP A 159 -1.72 -0.07 -24.53
CA ASP A 159 -1.75 -0.44 -25.95
C ASP A 159 -1.17 -1.85 -26.19
N LYS A 160 -0.16 -2.23 -25.44
CA LYS A 160 0.59 -3.49 -25.52
C LYS A 160 1.25 -3.80 -24.16
N GLU A 161 1.88 -4.95 -24.07
CA GLU A 161 2.75 -5.28 -22.94
C GLU A 161 3.87 -4.24 -22.78
N GLU A 162 4.01 -3.71 -21.57
CA GLU A 162 5.06 -2.77 -21.18
C GLU A 162 6.14 -3.48 -20.37
N ARG A 163 7.35 -2.93 -20.38
CA ARG A 163 8.42 -3.41 -19.51
C ARG A 163 8.16 -2.98 -18.06
N ILE A 164 8.10 -3.96 -17.18
CA ILE A 164 7.86 -3.74 -15.75
C ILE A 164 9.17 -3.53 -15.00
N THR A 165 9.17 -2.58 -14.09
CA THR A 165 10.22 -2.37 -13.10
C THR A 165 9.67 -2.74 -11.74
N LEU A 166 10.04 -3.92 -11.23
CA LEU A 166 9.52 -4.43 -9.96
C LEU A 166 10.08 -3.65 -8.77
N GLN A 167 9.23 -3.42 -7.78
CA GLN A 167 9.62 -2.82 -6.50
C GLN A 167 10.37 -3.86 -5.64
N PRO A 168 11.64 -3.60 -5.28
CA PRO A 168 12.41 -4.50 -4.44
C PRO A 168 11.75 -4.73 -3.07
N GLY A 169 11.57 -5.99 -2.68
CA GLY A 169 10.96 -6.37 -1.41
C GLY A 169 9.44 -6.52 -1.45
N GLU A 170 8.75 -5.93 -2.43
CA GLU A 170 7.31 -6.03 -2.61
C GLU A 170 6.92 -7.08 -3.66
N THR A 171 7.49 -6.97 -4.85
CA THR A 171 7.25 -7.85 -6.00
C THR A 171 8.56 -8.52 -6.45
N MET A 172 8.50 -9.74 -6.95
CA MET A 172 9.69 -10.48 -7.35
C MET A 172 9.66 -11.01 -8.79
N ASP A 173 8.48 -11.06 -9.41
CA ASP A 173 8.30 -11.49 -10.80
C ASP A 173 7.01 -10.89 -11.36
N TYR A 174 6.84 -10.92 -12.69
CA TYR A 174 5.63 -10.51 -13.36
C TYR A 174 5.40 -11.32 -14.63
N MET A 175 4.15 -11.39 -15.05
CA MET A 175 3.76 -11.93 -16.35
C MET A 175 2.49 -11.25 -16.88
N TYR A 176 2.32 -11.30 -18.19
CA TYR A 176 1.07 -10.97 -18.84
C TYR A 176 0.37 -12.26 -19.22
N VAL A 177 -0.81 -12.49 -18.67
CA VAL A 177 -1.61 -13.68 -18.94
C VAL A 177 -2.81 -13.34 -19.82
N PRO A 178 -3.22 -14.23 -20.74
CA PRO A 178 -4.47 -14.06 -21.48
C PRO A 178 -5.65 -13.88 -20.53
N TYR A 179 -6.61 -13.02 -20.90
CA TYR A 179 -7.75 -12.69 -20.06
C TYR A 179 -8.59 -13.92 -19.64
N ASP A 180 -8.76 -14.88 -20.56
CA ASP A 180 -9.46 -16.13 -20.32
C ASP A 180 -8.72 -17.04 -19.30
N GLU A 181 -7.41 -17.04 -19.28
CA GLU A 181 -6.60 -17.78 -18.30
C GLU A 181 -6.53 -17.07 -16.92
N PHE A 182 -6.79 -15.77 -16.87
CA PHE A 182 -6.75 -15.00 -15.63
C PHE A 182 -7.86 -15.41 -14.63
N PHE A 183 -9.00 -15.93 -15.11
CA PHE A 183 -10.16 -16.33 -14.30
C PHE A 183 -10.23 -17.83 -14.00
N GLU A 184 -9.25 -18.63 -14.44
CA GLU A 184 -9.14 -20.05 -14.09
C GLU A 184 -8.32 -20.28 -12.81
#